data_c5b6ed9ca3531064ea9dd7d6e92eeae7
#
_entry.id   c5b6ed9ca3531064ea9dd7d6e92eeae7
#
_cell.length_a   1.000
_cell.length_b   1.000
_cell.length_c   1.000
_cell.angle_alpha   90.00
_cell.angle_beta   90.00
_cell.angle_gamma   90.00
#
_symmetry.space_group_name_H-M   'P 1'
#
loop_
_entity.id
_entity.type
_entity.pdbx_description
1 polymer ?
#
loop_
_entity_poly.entity_id
_entity_poly.type
_entity_poly.pdbx_seq_one_letter_code
_entity_poly.pdbx_strand_id
1 'polypeptide(L)'
;MTLYTSGEWIVDPNKDVTFPLVDWLINQFPVLKNTEIEVNQVDLDGEFASGFCQDNDGEFLIHVHNRLEIKEYVKTLIHELTHVRQTLDGITDSNAREDEAYHLEETLSKEFWDSYISGTQDVDL
;
A
#
# COMPACT_ATOMS: atom_id res chain seq x y z
N MET A 1 2.68 7.99 12.23
CA MET A 1 2.67 8.15 10.77
C MET A 1 1.55 9.09 10.37
N THR A 2 1.81 9.93 9.40
CA THR A 2 0.78 10.79 8.81
C THR A 2 0.45 10.26 7.43
N LEU A 3 -0.83 9.96 7.18
CA LEU A 3 -1.31 9.44 5.92
C LEU A 3 -2.25 10.45 5.26
N TYR A 4 -1.91 10.82 4.02
CA TYR A 4 -2.73 11.69 3.19
C TYR A 4 -3.24 10.92 1.99
N THR A 5 -4.41 11.30 1.49
CA THR A 5 -4.98 10.76 0.27
C THR A 5 -5.27 11.90 -0.70
N SER A 6 -5.05 11.67 -1.99
CA SER A 6 -5.25 12.67 -3.03
C SER A 6 -5.64 12.02 -4.35
N GLY A 7 -5.98 12.84 -5.34
CA GLY A 7 -6.30 12.38 -6.68
C GLY A 7 -7.75 11.99 -6.88
N GLU A 8 -8.00 11.16 -7.89
CA GLU A 8 -9.34 10.76 -8.30
C GLU A 8 -9.66 9.34 -7.82
N TRP A 9 -10.50 9.23 -6.82
CA TRP A 9 -10.92 7.96 -6.23
C TRP A 9 -12.19 7.47 -6.92
N ILE A 10 -12.01 6.80 -8.07
CA ILE A 10 -13.10 6.31 -8.91
C ILE A 10 -13.76 5.07 -8.32
N VAL A 11 -12.97 4.17 -7.74
CA VAL A 11 -13.45 2.92 -7.14
C VAL A 11 -13.63 3.15 -5.63
N ASP A 12 -14.86 3.37 -5.18
CA ASP A 12 -15.18 3.76 -3.80
C ASP A 12 -14.57 2.84 -2.73
N PRO A 13 -14.67 1.49 -2.84
CA PRO A 13 -14.08 0.61 -1.83
C PRO A 13 -12.59 0.83 -1.58
N ASN A 14 -11.85 1.30 -2.59
CA ASN A 14 -10.41 1.54 -2.46
C ASN A 14 -10.13 2.66 -1.45
N LYS A 15 -10.96 3.69 -1.44
CA LYS A 15 -10.83 4.77 -0.47
C LYS A 15 -11.08 4.27 0.95
N ASP A 16 -12.14 3.48 1.12
CA ASP A 16 -12.56 2.98 2.42
C ASP A 16 -11.55 2.01 3.04
N VAL A 17 -10.85 1.22 2.22
CA VAL A 17 -9.89 0.22 2.70
C VAL A 17 -8.50 0.80 2.98
N THR A 18 -8.19 1.99 2.47
CA THR A 18 -6.83 2.55 2.54
C THR A 18 -6.33 2.73 3.97
N PHE A 19 -7.11 3.40 4.83
CA PHE A 19 -6.69 3.64 6.21
C PHE A 19 -6.61 2.35 7.03
N PRO A 20 -7.60 1.45 6.98
CA PRO A 20 -7.48 0.16 7.66
C PRO A 20 -6.27 -0.67 7.21
N LEU A 21 -5.98 -0.65 5.90
CA LEU A 21 -4.83 -1.40 5.37
C LEU A 21 -3.52 -0.84 5.89
N VAL A 22 -3.35 0.47 5.84
CA VAL A 22 -2.11 1.11 6.30
C VAL A 22 -1.93 0.93 7.80
N ASP A 23 -2.99 1.08 8.59
CA ASP A 23 -2.94 0.80 10.03
C ASP A 23 -2.49 -0.62 10.32
N TRP A 24 -3.03 -1.58 9.58
CA TRP A 24 -2.64 -2.98 9.73
C TRP A 24 -1.17 -3.19 9.34
N LEU A 25 -0.73 -2.56 8.24
CA LEU A 25 0.65 -2.71 7.74
C LEU A 25 1.69 -2.11 8.68
N ILE A 26 1.35 -1.08 9.45
CA ILE A 26 2.26 -0.51 10.44
C ILE A 26 2.72 -1.57 11.45
N ASN A 27 1.86 -2.53 11.78
CA ASN A 27 2.23 -3.64 12.65
C ASN A 27 3.20 -4.60 11.98
N GLN A 28 3.15 -4.73 10.67
CA GLN A 28 4.08 -5.55 9.89
C GLN A 28 5.39 -4.81 9.62
N PHE A 29 5.31 -3.50 9.41
CA PHE A 29 6.45 -2.64 9.10
C PHE A 29 6.52 -1.48 10.10
N PRO A 30 6.98 -1.72 11.35
CA PRO A 30 6.96 -0.67 12.39
C PRO A 30 7.76 0.57 12.04
N VAL A 31 8.74 0.47 11.15
CA VAL A 31 9.54 1.63 10.71
C VAL A 31 8.67 2.70 10.02
N LEU A 32 7.48 2.34 9.53
CA LEU A 32 6.56 3.29 8.91
C LEU A 32 5.93 4.26 9.93
N LYS A 33 6.03 4.00 11.21
CA LYS A 33 5.39 4.83 12.26
C LYS A 33 5.78 6.29 12.23
N ASN A 34 7.00 6.60 11.78
CA ASN A 34 7.55 7.95 11.80
C ASN A 34 7.67 8.56 10.41
N THR A 35 6.79 8.17 9.47
CA THR A 35 6.83 8.64 8.09
C THR A 35 5.62 9.48 7.73
N GLU A 36 5.75 10.27 6.67
CA GLU A 36 4.64 10.89 5.97
C GLU A 36 4.44 10.19 4.64
N ILE A 37 3.22 9.73 4.40
CA ILE A 37 2.89 8.99 3.17
C ILE A 37 1.62 9.59 2.57
N GLU A 38 1.69 9.90 1.28
CA GLU A 38 0.53 10.32 0.50
C GLU A 38 0.22 9.24 -0.53
N VAL A 39 -1.04 8.80 -0.59
CA VAL A 39 -1.53 7.86 -1.59
C VAL A 39 -2.37 8.64 -2.60
N ASN A 40 -1.87 8.71 -3.82
CA ASN A 40 -2.48 9.46 -4.92
C ASN A 40 -3.10 8.50 -5.93
N GLN A 41 -4.40 8.63 -6.17
CA GLN A 41 -5.11 7.87 -7.19
C GLN A 41 -5.07 8.64 -8.50
N VAL A 42 -4.42 8.07 -9.50
CA VAL A 42 -4.18 8.73 -10.79
C VAL A 42 -4.36 7.73 -11.94
N ASP A 43 -4.70 8.24 -13.12
CA ASP A 43 -4.82 7.40 -14.30
C ASP A 43 -3.42 7.00 -14.79
N LEU A 44 -3.12 5.72 -14.70
CA LEU A 44 -1.86 5.12 -15.15
C LEU A 44 -2.05 4.26 -16.41
N ASP A 45 -3.15 4.43 -17.14
CA ASP A 45 -3.35 3.76 -18.41
C ASP A 45 -2.18 4.07 -19.37
N GLY A 46 -1.64 3.02 -19.98
CA GLY A 46 -0.48 3.15 -20.85
C GLY A 46 0.87 3.09 -20.15
N GLU A 47 0.88 3.12 -18.81
CA GLU A 47 2.10 2.92 -18.04
C GLU A 47 2.38 1.42 -17.83
N PHE A 48 3.65 1.08 -17.54
CA PHE A 48 4.04 -0.32 -17.34
C PHE A 48 3.66 -0.87 -15.97
N ALA A 49 3.31 0.00 -15.02
CA ALA A 49 3.04 -0.40 -13.66
C ALA A 49 1.70 0.14 -13.18
N SER A 50 1.05 -0.58 -12.27
CA SER A 50 -0.18 -0.14 -11.61
C SER A 50 0.07 0.84 -10.47
N GLY A 51 1.32 1.01 -10.09
CA GLY A 51 1.71 1.95 -9.03
C GLY A 51 3.21 2.19 -9.02
N PHE A 52 3.61 3.27 -8.38
CA PHE A 52 5.02 3.56 -8.14
C PHE A 52 5.17 4.49 -6.93
N CYS A 53 6.37 4.52 -6.35
CA CYS A 53 6.67 5.27 -5.15
C CYS A 53 7.76 6.30 -5.42
N GLN A 54 7.57 7.53 -4.93
CA GLN A 54 8.57 8.59 -4.97
C GLN A 54 9.00 8.95 -3.55
N ASP A 55 10.30 9.03 -3.33
CA ASP A 55 10.90 9.45 -2.05
C ASP A 55 11.37 10.90 -2.17
N ASN A 56 10.83 11.77 -1.33
CA ASN A 56 11.20 13.19 -1.23
C ASN A 56 11.69 13.47 0.18
N ASP A 57 12.95 13.08 0.48
CA ASP A 57 13.59 13.33 1.78
C ASP A 57 12.79 12.82 2.98
N GLY A 58 12.32 11.56 2.91
CA GLY A 58 11.58 10.94 4.00
C GLY A 58 10.07 11.13 3.95
N GLU A 59 9.59 11.91 2.98
CA GLU A 59 8.17 11.98 2.64
C GLU A 59 7.94 11.14 1.40
N PHE A 60 6.96 10.24 1.43
CA PHE A 60 6.74 9.30 0.34
C PHE A 60 5.42 9.59 -0.36
N LEU A 61 5.48 9.67 -1.69
CA LEU A 61 4.30 9.80 -2.53
C LEU A 61 4.11 8.51 -3.31
N ILE A 62 2.98 7.85 -3.08
CA ILE A 62 2.64 6.61 -3.75
C ILE A 62 1.54 6.91 -4.77
N HIS A 63 1.82 6.62 -6.04
CA HIS A 63 0.84 6.73 -7.12
C HIS A 63 0.26 5.35 -7.38
N VAL A 64 -1.06 5.25 -7.42
CA VAL A 64 -1.76 3.99 -7.69
C VAL A 64 -2.80 4.24 -8.77
N HIS A 65 -2.92 3.31 -9.72
CA HIS A 65 -3.89 3.42 -10.80
C HIS A 65 -5.31 3.46 -10.22
N ASN A 66 -6.10 4.43 -10.67
CA ASN A 66 -7.40 4.76 -10.09
C ASN A 66 -8.56 3.85 -10.52
N ARG A 67 -8.30 2.85 -11.38
CA ARG A 67 -9.31 1.90 -11.85
C ARG A 67 -9.09 0.48 -11.39
N LEU A 68 -8.18 0.24 -10.45
CA LEU A 68 -7.96 -1.10 -9.91
C LEU A 68 -9.16 -1.53 -9.06
N GLU A 69 -9.55 -2.79 -9.18
CA GLU A 69 -10.50 -3.38 -8.25
C GLU A 69 -9.84 -3.52 -6.88
N ILE A 70 -10.66 -3.64 -5.83
CA ILE A 70 -10.17 -3.56 -4.46
C ILE A 70 -9.05 -4.55 -4.14
N LYS A 71 -9.13 -5.78 -4.65
CA LYS A 71 -8.10 -6.79 -4.38
C LYS A 71 -6.76 -6.42 -5.01
N GLU A 72 -6.79 -5.95 -6.24
CA GLU A 72 -5.57 -5.50 -6.93
C GLU A 72 -5.03 -4.21 -6.31
N TYR A 73 -5.91 -3.31 -5.88
CA TYR A 73 -5.53 -2.10 -5.18
C TYR A 73 -4.76 -2.42 -3.89
N VAL A 74 -5.28 -3.34 -3.08
CA VAL A 74 -4.63 -3.73 -1.83
C VAL A 74 -3.25 -4.32 -2.10
N LYS A 75 -3.11 -5.21 -3.07
CA LYS A 75 -1.82 -5.78 -3.44
C LYS A 75 -0.83 -4.71 -3.91
N THR A 76 -1.29 -3.81 -4.77
CA THR A 76 -0.43 -2.74 -5.30
C THR A 76 0.03 -1.82 -4.19
N LEU A 77 -0.86 -1.44 -3.28
CA LEU A 77 -0.49 -0.57 -2.17
C LEU A 77 0.50 -1.26 -1.22
N ILE A 78 0.30 -2.54 -0.92
CA ILE A 78 1.26 -3.32 -0.12
C ILE A 78 2.63 -3.36 -0.82
N HIS A 79 2.65 -3.59 -2.13
CA HIS A 79 3.89 -3.61 -2.92
C HIS A 79 4.65 -2.30 -2.78
N GLU A 80 3.98 -1.16 -2.95
CA GLU A 80 4.62 0.14 -2.86
C GLU A 80 5.04 0.48 -1.43
N LEU A 81 4.24 0.14 -0.43
CA LEU A 81 4.61 0.34 0.98
C LEU A 81 5.79 -0.54 1.39
N THR A 82 5.93 -1.72 0.78
CA THR A 82 7.12 -2.55 0.97
C THR A 82 8.36 -1.82 0.48
N HIS A 83 8.28 -1.13 -0.66
CA HIS A 83 9.39 -0.31 -1.16
C HIS A 83 9.72 0.85 -0.22
N VAL A 84 8.71 1.49 0.38
CA VAL A 84 8.95 2.52 1.39
C VAL A 84 9.75 1.95 2.56
N ARG A 85 9.33 0.81 3.08
CA ARG A 85 10.05 0.14 4.18
C ARG A 85 11.48 -0.20 3.79
N GLN A 86 11.67 -0.74 2.59
CA GLN A 86 13.01 -1.08 2.10
C GLN A 86 13.92 0.15 2.01
N THR A 87 13.40 1.26 1.52
CA THR A 87 14.14 2.52 1.47
C THR A 87 14.56 2.97 2.86
N LEU A 88 13.65 2.92 3.83
CA LEU A 88 13.92 3.30 5.21
C LEU A 88 14.95 2.37 5.85
N ASP A 89 14.96 1.09 5.48
CA ASP A 89 15.91 0.10 5.98
C ASP A 89 17.25 0.12 5.25
N GLY A 90 17.41 0.96 4.24
CA GLY A 90 18.65 1.08 3.48
C GLY A 90 18.92 -0.04 2.49
N ILE A 91 17.89 -0.78 2.11
CA ILE A 91 18.01 -1.87 1.13
C ILE A 91 18.03 -1.29 -0.27
N THR A 92 19.12 -1.52 -1.02
CA THR A 92 19.35 -0.88 -2.32
C THR A 92 19.38 -1.85 -3.51
N ASP A 93 19.53 -3.15 -3.30
CA ASP A 93 19.55 -4.13 -4.39
C ASP A 93 18.18 -4.21 -5.07
N SER A 94 18.12 -3.77 -6.33
CA SER A 94 16.89 -3.69 -7.11
C SER A 94 16.17 -5.04 -7.23
N ASN A 95 16.92 -6.11 -7.52
CA ASN A 95 16.30 -7.43 -7.68
C ASN A 95 15.75 -7.97 -6.36
N ALA A 96 16.51 -7.81 -5.28
CA ALA A 96 16.05 -8.25 -3.95
C ALA A 96 14.80 -7.46 -3.51
N ARG A 97 14.76 -6.17 -3.81
CA ARG A 97 13.60 -5.33 -3.48
C ARG A 97 12.33 -5.79 -4.21
N GLU A 98 12.44 -6.07 -5.51
CA GLU A 98 11.28 -6.51 -6.28
C GLU A 98 10.83 -7.92 -5.87
N ASP A 99 11.76 -8.85 -5.68
CA ASP A 99 11.43 -10.21 -5.25
C ASP A 99 10.68 -10.21 -3.92
N GLU A 100 11.15 -9.42 -2.95
CA GLU A 100 10.48 -9.31 -1.65
C GLU A 100 9.10 -8.65 -1.80
N ALA A 101 9.00 -7.58 -2.57
CA ALA A 101 7.74 -6.87 -2.74
C ALA A 101 6.67 -7.76 -3.39
N TYR A 102 7.03 -8.53 -4.41
CA TYR A 102 6.11 -9.48 -5.04
C TYR A 102 5.69 -10.60 -4.09
N HIS A 103 6.61 -11.10 -3.30
CA HIS A 103 6.30 -12.13 -2.30
C HIS A 103 5.35 -11.58 -1.23
N LEU A 104 5.66 -10.41 -0.69
CA LEU A 104 4.88 -9.83 0.40
C LEU A 104 3.51 -9.34 -0.04
N GLU A 105 3.36 -8.86 -1.27
CA GLU A 105 2.02 -8.46 -1.73
C GLU A 105 1.05 -9.65 -1.74
N GLU A 106 1.51 -10.83 -2.10
CA GLU A 106 0.67 -12.03 -2.08
C GLU A 106 0.39 -12.50 -0.65
N THR A 107 1.42 -12.59 0.17
CA THR A 107 1.31 -13.10 1.54
C THR A 107 0.52 -12.16 2.43
N LEU A 108 0.89 -10.88 2.43
CA LEU A 108 0.29 -9.90 3.32
C LEU A 108 -1.12 -9.50 2.90
N SER A 109 -1.41 -9.49 1.60
CA SER A 109 -2.78 -9.19 1.15
C SER A 109 -3.75 -10.27 1.66
N LYS A 110 -3.34 -11.52 1.59
CA LYS A 110 -4.16 -12.63 2.12
C LYS A 110 -4.37 -12.50 3.63
N GLU A 111 -3.30 -12.24 4.37
CA GLU A 111 -3.38 -12.06 5.82
C GLU A 111 -4.25 -10.87 6.20
N PHE A 112 -4.13 -9.76 5.46
CA PHE A 112 -4.96 -8.59 5.69
C PHE A 112 -6.45 -8.92 5.51
N TRP A 113 -6.80 -9.56 4.40
CA TRP A 113 -8.20 -9.89 4.13
C TRP A 113 -8.78 -10.84 5.17
N ASP A 114 -8.00 -11.83 5.61
CA ASP A 114 -8.44 -12.75 6.67
C ASP A 114 -8.72 -11.99 7.96
N SER A 115 -7.85 -11.07 8.35
CA SER A 115 -8.00 -10.25 9.53
C SER A 115 -9.18 -9.26 9.40
N TYR A 116 -9.29 -8.61 8.26
CA TYR A 116 -10.33 -7.61 8.00
C TYR A 116 -11.73 -8.23 8.01
N ILE A 117 -11.89 -9.36 7.34
CA ILE A 117 -13.18 -10.08 7.29
C ILE A 117 -13.54 -10.61 8.68
N SER A 118 -12.59 -11.18 9.42
CA SER A 118 -12.81 -11.68 10.78
C SER A 118 -13.27 -10.57 11.72
N GLY A 119 -12.63 -9.40 11.65
CA GLY A 119 -13.01 -8.24 12.44
C GLY A 119 -14.42 -7.76 12.11
N THR A 120 -14.80 -7.76 10.84
CA THR A 120 -16.14 -7.38 10.38
C THR A 120 -17.19 -8.38 10.87
N GLN A 121 -16.90 -9.67 10.83
CA GLN A 121 -17.80 -10.71 11.32
C GLN A 121 -18.00 -10.62 12.82
N ASP A 122 -16.97 -10.30 13.58
CA ASP A 122 -17.04 -10.16 15.02
C ASP A 122 -17.96 -9.00 15.42
N VAL A 123 -18.02 -7.95 14.63
CA VAL A 123 -18.89 -6.80 14.88
C VAL A 123 -20.36 -7.14 14.73
N ASP A 124 -20.71 -8.09 13.89
CA ASP A 124 -22.07 -8.51 13.62
C ASP A 124 -22.67 -9.42 14.69
N LEU A 125 -21.86 -9.86 15.61
CA LEU A 125 -22.33 -10.67 16.72
C LEU A 125 -22.85 -9.83 17.86
#